data_3702709d41e7b67224c8ad11e169a988
#
_entry.id   3702709d41e7b67224c8ad11e169a988
#
_cell.length_a   1.000
_cell.length_b   1.000
_cell.length_c   1.000
_cell.angle_alpha   90.00
_cell.angle_beta   90.00
_cell.angle_gamma   90.00
#
_symmetry.space_group_name_H-M   'P 1'
#
loop_
_entity.id
_entity.type
_entity.pdbx_description
1 polymer ?
#
loop_
_entity_poly.entity_id
_entity_poly.type
_entity_poly.pdbx_seq_one_letter_code
_entity_poly.pdbx_strand_id
1 'polypeptide(L)'
;MLMGLCASSCSKANAHDGTQADSVCIVDSDSVRIADSIRMADSTRIADSIRVADSTYHITLLFAGDLMQHSQQIQMGRKADGTYDYSLCFKYMKEEIERADVAIANFETTLGGAPYTGYPQFCSPDQFLIDSHDAGFDIMLTANNHVCDRYSKGIERTIAMMDSLKVPHLGSYVNEQEREKNYPFLLEKNGFRIVLLNYTYGTNGIPTRKPNVVNYIDKKQMAIDIAKAKGMNPDAIIACMHWGVEYTLQPVPAQRQLADWLFSQGVTHIIGGHPHVVEPMEVRTDAAGDKHVLVYSLGNFISNMSKPNTTGGMTVRLQLSKQHGKTTLAHTDYSLCFVSRGLSNGKGQSMVLPASMPDSHLNAHERAVKHQFTRAARAMFARSNKNVHERQIPLPTVKK
;
A
#
# COMPACT_ATOMS: atom_id res chain seq x y z
N MET A 1 -3.34 -36.31 23.58
CA MET A 1 -3.29 -37.50 24.45
C MET A 1 -3.11 -37.00 25.88
N LEU A 2 -4.22 -36.69 26.57
CA LEU A 2 -4.24 -36.39 28.00
C LEU A 2 -5.36 -37.21 28.60
N MET A 3 -4.97 -38.28 29.26
CA MET A 3 -5.87 -39.07 30.10
C MET A 3 -6.13 -38.30 31.40
N GLY A 4 -7.36 -37.88 31.62
CA GLY A 4 -7.81 -37.33 32.90
C GLY A 4 -8.16 -38.47 33.86
N LEU A 5 -7.44 -38.59 34.97
CA LEU A 5 -7.78 -39.45 36.09
C LEU A 5 -9.02 -38.91 36.81
N CYS A 6 -10.13 -39.67 36.73
CA CYS A 6 -11.21 -39.53 37.68
C CYS A 6 -10.85 -40.32 38.97
N ALA A 7 -10.56 -39.59 40.02
CA ALA A 7 -10.45 -40.18 41.34
C ALA A 7 -11.85 -40.36 41.94
N SER A 8 -12.37 -41.59 41.93
CA SER A 8 -13.57 -42.00 42.69
C SER A 8 -13.16 -42.41 44.10
N SER A 9 -13.59 -41.63 45.09
CA SER A 9 -13.50 -42.04 46.49
C SER A 9 -14.59 -43.05 46.81
N CYS A 10 -14.19 -44.29 47.03
CA CYS A 10 -15.08 -45.37 47.49
C CYS A 10 -14.94 -45.49 49.00
N SER A 11 -15.95 -45.08 49.77
CA SER A 11 -16.06 -45.42 51.20
C SER A 11 -16.65 -46.79 51.38
N LYS A 12 -15.93 -47.74 52.06
CA LYS A 12 -16.41 -49.06 52.44
C LYS A 12 -17.27 -48.96 53.71
N ALA A 13 -18.55 -49.27 53.59
CA ALA A 13 -19.40 -49.59 54.76
C ALA A 13 -19.37 -51.10 54.97
N ASN A 14 -19.03 -51.54 56.19
CA ASN A 14 -19.15 -52.94 56.63
C ASN A 14 -20.62 -53.24 56.83
N ALA A 15 -21.18 -54.15 56.06
CA ALA A 15 -22.47 -54.80 56.38
C ALA A 15 -22.27 -56.28 56.48
N HIS A 16 -22.65 -56.84 57.64
CA HIS A 16 -22.98 -58.25 57.83
C HIS A 16 -24.43 -58.42 57.35
N ASP A 17 -24.64 -59.04 56.29
CA ASP A 17 -25.68 -60.04 55.97
C ASP A 17 -25.81 -60.23 54.43
N GLY A 18 -26.07 -61.43 54.01
CA GLY A 18 -25.97 -61.82 52.61
C GLY A 18 -27.21 -61.43 51.78
N THR A 19 -27.15 -60.22 51.20
CA THR A 19 -27.99 -59.86 50.08
C THR A 19 -27.16 -59.05 49.13
N GLN A 20 -27.24 -59.39 47.85
CA GLN A 20 -26.55 -58.73 46.72
C GLN A 20 -26.98 -57.26 46.66
N ALA A 21 -26.08 -56.32 47.05
CA ALA A 21 -26.35 -54.92 46.98
C ALA A 21 -25.91 -54.42 45.62
N ASP A 22 -26.85 -54.01 44.81
CA ASP A 22 -26.60 -53.20 43.59
C ASP A 22 -25.95 -51.89 44.01
N SER A 23 -24.70 -51.67 43.55
CA SER A 23 -23.98 -50.41 43.78
C SER A 23 -24.57 -49.31 42.88
N VAL A 24 -25.48 -48.54 43.42
CA VAL A 24 -25.94 -47.32 42.76
C VAL A 24 -24.84 -46.23 42.87
N CYS A 25 -24.11 -45.96 41.79
CA CYS A 25 -23.24 -44.77 41.71
C CYS A 25 -24.12 -43.52 41.65
N ILE A 26 -24.28 -42.85 42.76
CA ILE A 26 -24.88 -41.50 42.75
C ILE A 26 -23.82 -40.54 42.13
N VAL A 27 -24.01 -40.19 40.86
CA VAL A 27 -23.25 -39.11 40.25
C VAL A 27 -23.87 -37.82 40.76
N ASP A 28 -23.07 -37.02 41.46
CA ASP A 28 -23.48 -35.70 41.97
C ASP A 28 -23.98 -34.81 40.83
N SER A 29 -25.18 -34.24 41.00
CA SER A 29 -25.84 -33.38 39.99
C SER A 29 -24.99 -32.17 39.60
N ASP A 30 -24.12 -31.72 40.48
CA ASP A 30 -23.23 -30.58 40.21
C ASP A 30 -22.06 -30.99 39.30
N SER A 31 -21.54 -32.22 39.44
CA SER A 31 -20.50 -32.77 38.55
C SER A 31 -21.01 -32.95 37.13
N VAL A 32 -22.28 -33.37 36.96
CA VAL A 32 -22.92 -33.47 35.63
C VAL A 32 -23.12 -32.11 35.01
N ARG A 33 -23.58 -31.11 35.77
CA ARG A 33 -23.76 -29.72 35.31
C ARG A 33 -22.47 -29.08 34.90
N ILE A 34 -21.37 -29.30 35.62
CA ILE A 34 -20.04 -28.80 35.27
C ILE A 34 -19.53 -29.47 33.99
N ALA A 35 -19.69 -30.78 33.84
CA ALA A 35 -19.30 -31.50 32.63
C ALA A 35 -20.09 -31.04 31.39
N ASP A 36 -21.39 -30.80 31.53
CA ASP A 36 -22.23 -30.28 30.44
C ASP A 36 -21.87 -28.81 30.08
N SER A 37 -21.56 -27.98 31.08
CA SER A 37 -21.10 -26.61 30.85
C SER A 37 -19.76 -26.58 30.10
N ILE A 38 -18.83 -27.49 30.44
CA ILE A 38 -17.54 -27.61 29.72
C ILE A 38 -17.77 -28.11 28.31
N ARG A 39 -18.63 -29.10 28.09
CA ARG A 39 -18.96 -29.59 26.74
C ARG A 39 -19.65 -28.55 25.89
N MET A 40 -20.54 -27.73 26.45
CA MET A 40 -21.16 -26.60 25.74
C MET A 40 -20.13 -25.55 25.39
N ALA A 41 -19.24 -25.19 26.30
CA ALA A 41 -18.17 -24.22 26.04
C ALA A 41 -17.18 -24.69 24.95
N ASP A 42 -16.80 -25.98 24.98
CA ASP A 42 -15.95 -26.58 23.95
C ASP A 42 -16.67 -26.69 22.60
N SER A 43 -17.96 -27.07 22.59
CA SER A 43 -18.77 -27.07 21.37
C SER A 43 -18.93 -25.69 20.75
N THR A 44 -19.10 -24.65 21.58
CA THR A 44 -19.18 -23.27 21.13
C THR A 44 -17.83 -22.80 20.56
N ARG A 45 -16.74 -23.12 21.24
CA ARG A 45 -15.36 -22.80 20.74
C ARG A 45 -15.04 -23.52 19.44
N ILE A 46 -15.46 -24.78 19.29
CA ILE A 46 -15.28 -25.53 18.04
C ILE A 46 -16.14 -24.93 16.93
N ALA A 47 -17.43 -24.61 17.22
CA ALA A 47 -18.31 -23.96 16.25
C ALA A 47 -17.79 -22.60 15.82
N ASP A 48 -17.28 -21.78 16.76
CA ASP A 48 -16.67 -20.49 16.46
C ASP A 48 -15.37 -20.63 15.63
N SER A 49 -14.53 -21.64 15.96
CA SER A 49 -13.32 -21.91 15.19
C SER A 49 -13.63 -22.40 13.77
N ILE A 50 -14.67 -23.21 13.58
CA ILE A 50 -15.16 -23.65 12.26
C ILE A 50 -15.72 -22.44 11.50
N ARG A 51 -16.49 -21.58 12.14
CA ARG A 51 -17.08 -20.36 11.54
C ARG A 51 -16.02 -19.36 11.10
N VAL A 52 -14.95 -19.19 11.89
CA VAL A 52 -13.79 -18.38 11.53
C VAL A 52 -13.01 -19.01 10.37
N ALA A 53 -12.86 -20.34 10.36
CA ALA A 53 -12.19 -21.06 9.27
C ALA A 53 -12.93 -20.95 7.93
N ASP A 54 -14.27 -20.86 7.94
CA ASP A 54 -15.09 -20.69 6.73
C ASP A 54 -15.25 -19.21 6.28
N SER A 55 -14.77 -18.27 7.07
CA SER A 55 -14.88 -16.85 6.75
C SER A 55 -13.96 -16.48 5.59
N THR A 56 -14.50 -15.78 4.60
CA THR A 56 -13.73 -15.17 3.52
C THR A 56 -13.43 -13.71 3.88
N TYR A 57 -12.16 -13.37 3.96
CA TYR A 57 -11.70 -12.00 4.20
C TYR A 57 -11.36 -11.33 2.87
N HIS A 58 -11.56 -10.03 2.80
CA HIS A 58 -11.21 -9.21 1.64
C HIS A 58 -10.46 -7.96 2.06
N ILE A 59 -9.49 -7.57 1.25
CA ILE A 59 -8.80 -6.28 1.39
C ILE A 59 -8.54 -5.70 0.00
N THR A 60 -8.77 -4.39 -0.13
CA THR A 60 -8.45 -3.62 -1.34
C THR A 60 -7.32 -2.66 -1.02
N LEU A 61 -6.20 -2.81 -1.71
CA LEU A 61 -5.09 -1.87 -1.69
C LEU A 61 -5.14 -1.01 -2.95
N LEU A 62 -4.97 0.30 -2.80
CA LEU A 62 -4.82 1.23 -3.93
C LEU A 62 -3.39 1.76 -3.92
N PHE A 63 -2.73 1.68 -5.07
CA PHE A 63 -1.42 2.28 -5.28
C PHE A 63 -1.53 3.45 -6.25
N ALA A 64 -0.95 4.59 -5.88
CA ALA A 64 -0.81 5.76 -6.72
C ALA A 64 0.67 6.07 -6.98
N GLY A 65 0.95 6.73 -8.10
CA GLY A 65 2.29 7.12 -8.51
C GLY A 65 2.87 8.28 -7.71
N ASP A 66 3.74 9.05 -8.36
CA ASP A 66 4.59 10.04 -7.71
C ASP A 66 3.79 11.28 -7.27
N LEU A 67 3.86 11.61 -5.98
CA LEU A 67 3.38 12.86 -5.39
C LEU A 67 4.53 13.86 -5.37
N MET A 68 4.53 14.79 -6.31
CA MET A 68 5.59 15.78 -6.50
C MET A 68 5.05 17.21 -6.43
N GLN A 69 5.88 18.15 -5.95
CA GLN A 69 5.56 19.58 -5.96
C GLN A 69 6.65 20.40 -6.63
N HIS A 70 6.34 20.92 -7.80
CA HIS A 70 7.18 21.90 -8.50
C HIS A 70 6.92 23.33 -7.99
N SER A 71 7.85 24.26 -8.25
CA SER A 71 7.76 25.64 -7.77
C SER A 71 6.44 26.33 -8.09
N GLN A 72 5.88 26.08 -9.27
CA GLN A 72 4.58 26.65 -9.64
C GLN A 72 3.44 26.11 -8.79
N GLN A 73 3.43 24.81 -8.46
CA GLN A 73 2.41 24.21 -7.59
C GLN A 73 2.51 24.77 -6.16
N ILE A 74 3.74 24.98 -5.66
CA ILE A 74 3.97 25.63 -4.35
C ILE A 74 3.37 27.03 -4.33
N GLN A 75 3.63 27.83 -5.37
CA GLN A 75 3.08 29.18 -5.50
C GLN A 75 1.55 29.18 -5.58
N MET A 76 0.96 28.26 -6.37
CA MET A 76 -0.49 28.14 -6.54
C MET A 76 -1.22 27.72 -5.24
N GLY A 77 -0.57 26.93 -4.37
CA GLY A 77 -1.13 26.54 -3.09
C GLY A 77 -1.00 27.61 -2.01
N ARG A 78 -0.20 28.66 -2.22
CA ARG A 78 0.03 29.71 -1.24
C ARG A 78 -1.19 30.63 -1.14
N LYS A 79 -1.69 30.85 0.08
CA LYS A 79 -2.77 31.78 0.39
C LYS A 79 -2.25 33.19 0.69
N ALA A 80 -3.16 34.16 0.73
CA ALA A 80 -2.82 35.57 0.98
C ALA A 80 -2.22 35.79 2.40
N ASP A 81 -2.58 34.95 3.36
CA ASP A 81 -2.03 34.97 4.73
C ASP A 81 -0.66 34.29 4.85
N GLY A 82 -0.12 33.76 3.74
CA GLY A 82 1.15 33.06 3.71
C GLY A 82 1.09 31.56 4.03
N THR A 83 -0.06 31.04 4.44
CA THR A 83 -0.29 29.59 4.62
C THR A 83 -0.47 28.91 3.26
N TYR A 84 -0.60 27.57 3.27
CA TYR A 84 -0.75 26.76 2.07
C TYR A 84 -2.04 25.92 2.13
N ASP A 85 -2.57 25.56 0.96
CA ASP A 85 -3.73 24.70 0.81
C ASP A 85 -3.65 23.94 -0.52
N TYR A 86 -3.59 22.62 -0.46
CA TYR A 86 -3.53 21.73 -1.63
C TYR A 86 -4.75 20.80 -1.70
N SER A 87 -5.77 21.01 -0.88
CA SER A 87 -6.96 20.15 -0.81
C SER A 87 -7.67 20.00 -2.17
N LEU A 88 -7.66 21.06 -3.00
CA LEU A 88 -8.23 21.01 -4.34
C LEU A 88 -7.47 20.07 -5.28
N CYS A 89 -6.18 19.81 -5.02
CA CYS A 89 -5.37 18.92 -5.86
C CYS A 89 -6.00 17.52 -5.95
N PHE A 90 -6.60 17.06 -4.87
CA PHE A 90 -7.11 15.68 -4.73
C PHE A 90 -8.63 15.58 -4.86
N LYS A 91 -9.36 16.70 -4.96
CA LYS A 91 -10.81 16.76 -4.89
C LYS A 91 -11.55 15.70 -5.72
N TYR A 92 -11.11 15.45 -6.95
CA TYR A 92 -11.77 14.52 -7.88
C TYR A 92 -11.31 13.07 -7.75
N MET A 93 -10.24 12.84 -6.98
CA MET A 93 -9.70 11.50 -6.70
C MET A 93 -9.98 11.03 -5.28
N LYS A 94 -10.35 11.94 -4.37
CA LYS A 94 -10.55 11.65 -2.94
C LYS A 94 -11.47 10.46 -2.73
N GLU A 95 -12.65 10.46 -3.32
CA GLU A 95 -13.63 9.37 -3.19
C GLU A 95 -13.09 8.02 -3.72
N GLU A 96 -12.26 8.06 -4.77
CA GLU A 96 -11.60 6.86 -5.29
C GLU A 96 -10.52 6.33 -4.34
N ILE A 97 -9.75 7.24 -3.74
CA ILE A 97 -8.70 6.89 -2.77
C ILE A 97 -9.34 6.29 -1.52
N GLU A 98 -10.38 6.93 -0.97
CA GLU A 98 -11.09 6.50 0.25
C GLU A 98 -11.90 5.20 0.10
N ARG A 99 -12.17 4.75 -1.14
CA ARG A 99 -12.81 3.44 -1.38
C ARG A 99 -11.90 2.25 -1.14
N ALA A 100 -10.60 2.46 -1.10
CA ALA A 100 -9.65 1.41 -0.74
C ALA A 100 -9.61 1.22 0.78
N ASP A 101 -9.33 0.00 1.22
CA ASP A 101 -9.05 -0.24 2.63
C ASP A 101 -7.73 0.41 3.05
N VAL A 102 -6.75 0.43 2.14
CA VAL A 102 -5.46 1.11 2.31
C VAL A 102 -5.01 1.73 1.00
N ALA A 103 -4.68 3.01 1.01
CA ALA A 103 -4.13 3.74 -0.12
C ALA A 103 -2.66 4.11 0.12
N ILE A 104 -1.81 3.84 -0.88
CA ILE A 104 -0.35 3.94 -0.80
C ILE A 104 0.15 4.80 -1.95
N ALA A 105 1.04 5.78 -1.68
CA ALA A 105 1.64 6.62 -2.72
C ALA A 105 3.13 6.85 -2.49
N ASN A 106 3.87 7.13 -3.58
CA ASN A 106 5.26 7.56 -3.51
C ASN A 106 5.34 9.06 -3.20
N PHE A 107 5.85 9.42 -2.02
CA PHE A 107 6.03 10.82 -1.60
C PHE A 107 7.37 11.34 -2.08
N GLU A 108 7.41 11.86 -3.31
CA GLU A 108 8.64 12.22 -4.03
C GLU A 108 9.02 13.69 -3.85
N THR A 109 9.18 14.06 -2.60
CA THR A 109 9.66 15.39 -2.17
C THR A 109 10.15 15.30 -0.73
N THR A 110 10.83 16.34 -0.24
CA THR A 110 11.19 16.46 1.18
C THR A 110 10.36 17.53 1.89
N LEU A 111 10.25 17.42 3.21
CA LEU A 111 9.65 18.43 4.09
C LEU A 111 10.75 19.12 4.92
N GLY A 112 11.77 19.67 4.24
CA GLY A 112 12.95 20.27 4.87
C GLY A 112 12.71 21.62 5.56
N GLY A 113 11.49 22.15 5.51
CA GLY A 113 11.16 23.52 5.95
C GLY A 113 11.52 24.59 4.91
N ALA A 114 11.09 25.82 5.16
CA ALA A 114 11.40 26.94 4.25
C ALA A 114 12.92 27.18 4.13
N PRO A 115 13.40 27.69 2.97
CA PRO A 115 12.63 28.03 1.77
C PRO A 115 12.18 26.80 0.99
N TYR A 116 10.91 26.83 0.51
CA TYR A 116 10.35 25.75 -0.31
C TYR A 116 10.80 25.88 -1.76
N THR A 117 11.07 24.72 -2.40
CA THR A 117 11.61 24.67 -3.77
C THR A 117 11.01 23.49 -4.54
N GLY A 118 10.89 23.66 -5.87
CA GLY A 118 10.66 22.57 -6.81
C GLY A 118 11.98 21.99 -7.33
N TYR A 119 11.95 21.50 -8.59
CA TYR A 119 13.13 20.95 -9.26
C TYR A 119 14.31 21.95 -9.26
N PRO A 120 15.57 21.52 -9.10
CA PRO A 120 16.02 20.12 -9.01
C PRO A 120 16.03 19.53 -7.60
N GLN A 121 15.85 20.31 -6.55
CA GLN A 121 15.84 19.86 -5.15
C GLN A 121 14.50 20.21 -4.53
N PHE A 122 13.63 19.20 -4.45
CA PHE A 122 12.27 19.37 -3.97
C PHE A 122 12.22 19.57 -2.45
N CYS A 123 11.46 20.58 -2.04
CA CYS A 123 11.14 20.84 -0.65
C CYS A 123 9.74 21.46 -0.58
N SER A 124 8.78 20.68 -0.17
CA SER A 124 7.37 21.06 -0.09
C SER A 124 7.02 21.68 1.26
N PRO A 125 5.99 22.57 1.31
CA PRO A 125 5.31 22.88 2.56
C PRO A 125 4.70 21.63 3.20
N ASP A 126 4.68 21.60 4.54
CA ASP A 126 4.10 20.49 5.31
C ASP A 126 2.63 20.22 4.94
N GLN A 127 1.91 21.27 4.55
CA GLN A 127 0.52 21.19 4.11
C GLN A 127 0.31 20.22 2.94
N PHE A 128 1.33 19.98 2.11
CA PHE A 128 1.21 19.01 1.02
C PHE A 128 1.08 17.58 1.53
N LEU A 129 1.81 17.21 2.58
CA LEU A 129 1.63 15.92 3.25
C LEU A 129 0.27 15.83 3.94
N ILE A 130 -0.13 16.89 4.67
CA ILE A 130 -1.41 16.94 5.37
C ILE A 130 -2.56 16.74 4.38
N ASP A 131 -2.61 17.52 3.31
CA ASP A 131 -3.69 17.44 2.32
C ASP A 131 -3.66 16.13 1.51
N SER A 132 -2.48 15.51 1.32
CA SER A 132 -2.37 14.18 0.73
C SER A 132 -2.95 13.10 1.66
N HIS A 133 -2.65 13.17 2.95
CA HIS A 133 -3.20 12.26 3.95
C HIS A 133 -4.72 12.47 4.11
N ASP A 134 -5.17 13.71 4.20
CA ASP A 134 -6.60 14.06 4.26
C ASP A 134 -7.38 13.65 3.00
N ALA A 135 -6.70 13.49 1.88
CA ALA A 135 -7.27 12.92 0.66
C ALA A 135 -7.48 11.40 0.72
N GLY A 136 -6.97 10.74 1.77
CA GLY A 136 -7.13 9.31 2.01
C GLY A 136 -5.90 8.45 1.79
N PHE A 137 -4.72 9.02 1.53
CA PHE A 137 -3.49 8.23 1.46
C PHE A 137 -3.03 7.83 2.86
N ASP A 138 -3.03 6.53 3.12
CA ASP A 138 -2.70 5.95 4.42
C ASP A 138 -1.20 5.76 4.63
N ILE A 139 -0.45 5.40 3.58
CA ILE A 139 0.98 5.02 3.68
C ILE A 139 1.79 5.78 2.62
N MET A 140 2.92 6.36 3.06
CA MET A 140 3.85 7.07 2.18
C MET A 140 5.12 6.26 1.94
N LEU A 141 5.48 6.05 0.67
CA LEU A 141 6.75 5.47 0.25
C LEU A 141 7.78 6.59 0.16
N THR A 142 8.94 6.42 0.81
CA THR A 142 9.97 7.47 0.90
C THR A 142 11.30 7.08 0.25
N ALA A 143 11.49 5.82 -0.17
CA ALA A 143 12.66 5.44 -0.94
C ALA A 143 12.48 5.86 -2.41
N ASN A 144 12.89 7.06 -2.73
CA ASN A 144 12.91 7.63 -4.08
C ASN A 144 14.17 8.46 -4.30
N ASN A 145 14.39 8.94 -5.52
CA ASN A 145 15.62 9.67 -5.87
C ASN A 145 15.66 11.10 -5.28
N HIS A 146 14.53 11.63 -4.79
CA HIS A 146 14.44 12.94 -4.16
C HIS A 146 14.46 12.94 -2.63
N VAL A 147 14.57 11.78 -1.99
CA VAL A 147 14.57 11.64 -0.52
C VAL A 147 15.72 12.42 0.15
N CYS A 148 16.85 12.62 -0.55
CA CYS A 148 18.02 13.33 -0.05
C CYS A 148 18.09 14.83 -0.46
N ASP A 149 17.08 15.39 -1.11
CA ASP A 149 17.12 16.76 -1.67
C ASP A 149 17.42 17.85 -0.66
N ARG A 150 17.16 17.63 0.61
CA ARG A 150 17.51 18.51 1.73
C ARG A 150 18.50 17.87 2.68
N TYR A 151 19.31 16.92 2.18
CA TYR A 151 20.33 16.19 2.93
C TYR A 151 19.72 15.49 4.18
N SER A 152 20.55 15.23 5.19
CA SER A 152 20.10 14.61 6.45
C SER A 152 18.94 15.36 7.11
N LYS A 153 19.00 16.69 7.14
CA LYS A 153 17.94 17.53 7.72
C LYS A 153 16.59 17.31 7.01
N GLY A 154 16.63 17.15 5.68
CA GLY A 154 15.41 16.85 4.90
C GLY A 154 14.83 15.51 5.26
N ILE A 155 15.64 14.46 5.29
CA ILE A 155 15.21 13.10 5.67
C ILE A 155 14.59 13.11 7.07
N GLU A 156 15.35 13.60 8.06
CA GLU A 156 14.95 13.58 9.47
C GLU A 156 13.65 14.38 9.70
N ARG A 157 13.53 15.57 9.08
CA ARG A 157 12.33 16.39 9.24
C ARG A 157 11.12 15.81 8.52
N THR A 158 11.32 15.20 7.34
CA THR A 158 10.22 14.53 6.63
C THR A 158 9.66 13.38 7.47
N ILE A 159 10.53 12.55 8.04
CA ILE A 159 10.16 11.47 8.96
C ILE A 159 9.43 12.02 10.18
N ALA A 160 10.01 13.03 10.85
CA ALA A 160 9.40 13.64 12.04
C ALA A 160 8.00 14.24 11.75
N MET A 161 7.78 14.81 10.57
CA MET A 161 6.46 15.30 10.16
C MET A 161 5.47 14.15 9.94
N MET A 162 5.88 13.07 9.27
CA MET A 162 5.05 11.89 9.09
C MET A 162 4.69 11.25 10.43
N ASP A 163 5.65 11.11 11.34
CA ASP A 163 5.44 10.58 12.69
C ASP A 163 4.49 11.46 13.51
N SER A 164 4.64 12.79 13.44
CA SER A 164 3.79 13.74 14.20
C SER A 164 2.33 13.68 13.74
N LEU A 165 2.11 13.42 12.45
CA LEU A 165 0.78 13.24 11.86
C LEU A 165 0.28 11.79 11.93
N LYS A 166 1.10 10.87 12.47
CA LYS A 166 0.83 9.42 12.50
C LYS A 166 0.59 8.83 11.12
N VAL A 167 1.27 9.35 10.11
CA VAL A 167 1.24 8.83 8.75
C VAL A 167 2.28 7.73 8.62
N PRO A 168 1.89 6.47 8.46
CA PRO A 168 2.81 5.36 8.23
C PRO A 168 3.68 5.60 7.00
N HIS A 169 4.96 5.32 7.12
CA HIS A 169 5.91 5.50 6.03
C HIS A 169 7.00 4.43 6.04
N LEU A 170 7.63 4.19 4.91
CA LEU A 170 8.74 3.25 4.78
C LEU A 170 9.66 3.64 3.62
N GLY A 171 10.94 3.27 3.74
CA GLY A 171 11.94 3.48 2.69
C GLY A 171 13.14 4.32 3.12
N SER A 172 12.94 5.27 4.05
CA SER A 172 14.02 6.06 4.66
C SER A 172 13.85 6.13 6.17
N TYR A 173 14.96 6.27 6.91
CA TYR A 173 15.00 6.19 8.38
C TYR A 173 16.05 7.13 8.94
N VAL A 174 15.83 7.62 10.16
CA VAL A 174 16.78 8.50 10.85
C VAL A 174 18.08 7.78 11.21
N ASN A 175 18.03 6.47 11.44
CA ASN A 175 19.19 5.61 11.72
C ASN A 175 18.87 4.14 11.50
N GLU A 176 19.88 3.28 11.63
CA GLU A 176 19.73 1.84 11.44
C GLU A 176 18.82 1.17 12.48
N GLN A 177 18.83 1.65 13.73
CA GLN A 177 17.94 1.13 14.77
C GLN A 177 16.46 1.33 14.43
N GLU A 178 16.10 2.51 13.93
CA GLU A 178 14.73 2.77 13.46
C GLU A 178 14.36 1.93 12.23
N ARG A 179 15.32 1.72 11.32
CA ARG A 179 15.12 0.80 10.20
C ARG A 179 14.87 -0.62 10.68
N GLU A 180 15.71 -1.14 11.56
CA GLU A 180 15.57 -2.52 12.08
C GLU A 180 14.24 -2.75 12.79
N LYS A 181 13.77 -1.76 13.53
CA LYS A 181 12.51 -1.80 14.27
C LYS A 181 11.29 -1.75 13.35
N ASN A 182 11.32 -0.92 12.30
CA ASN A 182 10.15 -0.58 11.49
C ASN A 182 10.17 -1.22 10.09
N TYR A 183 11.21 -1.98 9.73
CA TYR A 183 11.35 -2.57 8.40
C TYR A 183 11.78 -4.04 8.45
N PRO A 184 11.20 -4.91 7.62
CA PRO A 184 10.11 -4.69 6.66
C PRO A 184 8.82 -4.20 7.31
N PHE A 185 8.03 -3.39 6.58
CA PHE A 185 6.82 -2.78 7.12
C PHE A 185 5.66 -3.78 7.10
N LEU A 186 5.10 -4.11 8.27
CA LEU A 186 3.95 -5.01 8.41
C LEU A 186 2.65 -4.20 8.50
N LEU A 187 1.78 -4.40 7.54
CA LEU A 187 0.39 -3.93 7.55
C LEU A 187 -0.53 -5.04 8.04
N GLU A 188 -1.24 -4.82 9.13
CA GLU A 188 -2.28 -5.71 9.64
C GLU A 188 -3.63 -5.03 9.52
N LYS A 189 -4.49 -5.51 8.63
CA LYS A 189 -5.84 -4.96 8.40
C LYS A 189 -6.77 -6.02 7.80
N ASN A 190 -8.03 -5.99 8.20
CA ASN A 190 -9.09 -6.89 7.69
C ASN A 190 -8.72 -8.38 7.73
N GLY A 191 -7.95 -8.82 8.72
CA GLY A 191 -7.49 -10.21 8.85
C GLY A 191 -6.30 -10.58 7.96
N PHE A 192 -5.73 -9.63 7.25
CA PHE A 192 -4.51 -9.80 6.44
C PHE A 192 -3.27 -9.31 7.18
N ARG A 193 -2.16 -9.97 6.86
CA ARG A 193 -0.79 -9.61 7.21
C ARG A 193 -0.01 -9.35 5.92
N ILE A 194 0.14 -8.11 5.52
CA ILE A 194 0.80 -7.73 4.27
C ILE A 194 2.12 -7.06 4.61
N VAL A 195 3.22 -7.57 4.06
CA VAL A 195 4.52 -6.92 4.21
C VAL A 195 4.80 -6.04 2.99
N LEU A 196 5.09 -4.76 3.25
CA LEU A 196 5.52 -3.81 2.24
C LEU A 196 7.03 -3.64 2.30
N LEU A 197 7.65 -3.66 1.12
CA LEU A 197 9.05 -3.34 0.88
C LEU A 197 9.14 -2.12 -0.03
N ASN A 198 10.09 -1.21 0.22
CA ASN A 198 10.29 -0.03 -0.64
C ASN A 198 11.77 0.23 -0.85
N TYR A 199 12.19 0.38 -2.13
CA TYR A 199 13.59 0.57 -2.53
C TYR A 199 13.71 1.58 -3.67
N THR A 200 14.84 2.31 -3.71
CA THR A 200 15.20 3.23 -4.80
C THR A 200 16.52 2.86 -5.48
N TYR A 201 16.62 3.18 -6.76
CA TYR A 201 17.87 3.00 -7.54
C TYR A 201 18.98 3.97 -7.12
N GLY A 202 18.62 5.11 -6.51
CA GLY A 202 19.58 6.15 -6.20
C GLY A 202 18.93 7.39 -5.58
N THR A 203 19.75 8.42 -5.35
CA THR A 203 19.37 9.68 -4.70
C THR A 203 19.94 10.89 -5.45
N ASN A 204 19.87 10.88 -6.78
CA ASN A 204 20.32 11.97 -7.68
C ASN A 204 21.75 12.46 -7.39
N GLY A 205 22.63 11.53 -7.00
CA GLY A 205 24.04 11.85 -6.67
C GLY A 205 24.24 12.51 -5.31
N ILE A 206 23.19 12.76 -4.53
CA ILE A 206 23.28 13.27 -3.16
C ILE A 206 23.45 12.07 -2.22
N PRO A 207 24.62 11.90 -1.57
CA PRO A 207 24.85 10.72 -0.75
C PRO A 207 24.00 10.74 0.53
N THR A 208 23.42 9.58 0.88
CA THR A 208 22.87 9.37 2.22
C THR A 208 24.01 9.35 3.24
N ARG A 209 23.97 10.26 4.20
CA ARG A 209 24.98 10.38 5.26
C ARG A 209 24.52 9.65 6.53
N LYS A 210 25.41 8.89 7.16
CA LYS A 210 25.13 8.34 8.50
C LYS A 210 24.80 9.45 9.49
N PRO A 211 23.85 9.24 10.44
CA PRO A 211 23.22 7.97 10.75
C PRO A 211 22.05 7.58 9.85
N ASN A 212 21.59 8.47 8.93
CA ASN A 212 20.42 8.24 8.10
C ASN A 212 20.57 7.03 7.20
N VAL A 213 19.46 6.36 6.91
CA VAL A 213 19.39 5.17 6.05
C VAL A 213 18.33 5.38 4.99
N VAL A 214 18.65 5.01 3.75
CA VAL A 214 17.71 4.91 2.63
C VAL A 214 17.82 3.49 2.07
N ASN A 215 16.70 2.87 1.77
CA ASN A 215 16.67 1.54 1.18
C ASN A 215 17.02 1.62 -0.31
N TYR A 216 18.26 1.32 -0.64
CA TYR A 216 18.71 1.20 -2.03
C TYR A 216 18.40 -0.17 -2.62
N ILE A 217 18.28 -0.23 -3.95
CA ILE A 217 18.24 -1.47 -4.71
C ILE A 217 19.63 -2.14 -4.63
N ASP A 218 19.80 -2.98 -3.64
CA ASP A 218 20.94 -3.86 -3.43
C ASP A 218 20.44 -5.29 -3.17
N LYS A 219 20.68 -6.20 -4.12
CA LYS A 219 20.17 -7.57 -4.03
C LYS A 219 20.59 -8.31 -2.76
N LYS A 220 21.74 -7.99 -2.17
CA LYS A 220 22.20 -8.62 -0.93
C LYS A 220 21.33 -8.17 0.25
N GLN A 221 21.14 -6.85 0.40
CA GLN A 221 20.28 -6.31 1.45
C GLN A 221 18.82 -6.69 1.21
N MET A 222 18.32 -6.60 -0.02
CA MET A 222 16.96 -7.00 -0.38
C MET A 222 16.69 -8.48 -0.04
N ALA A 223 17.64 -9.39 -0.26
CA ALA A 223 17.50 -10.80 0.11
C ALA A 223 17.34 -10.99 1.62
N ILE A 224 18.11 -10.24 2.43
CA ILE A 224 17.99 -10.24 3.91
C ILE A 224 16.60 -9.73 4.32
N ASP A 225 16.17 -8.61 3.75
CA ASP A 225 14.87 -8.00 4.06
C ASP A 225 13.70 -8.92 3.68
N ILE A 226 13.77 -9.58 2.51
CA ILE A 226 12.75 -10.54 2.06
C ILE A 226 12.73 -11.77 2.97
N ALA A 227 13.90 -12.27 3.40
CA ALA A 227 13.96 -13.38 4.36
C ALA A 227 13.32 -13.01 5.71
N LYS A 228 13.59 -11.79 6.22
CA LYS A 228 12.94 -11.24 7.41
C LYS A 228 11.42 -11.10 7.20
N ALA A 229 10.98 -10.59 6.03
CA ALA A 229 9.58 -10.48 5.67
C ALA A 229 8.86 -11.84 5.71
N LYS A 230 9.46 -12.88 5.13
CA LYS A 230 8.92 -14.25 5.19
C LYS A 230 8.77 -14.77 6.61
N GLY A 231 9.74 -14.46 7.50
CA GLY A 231 9.69 -14.82 8.92
C GLY A 231 8.53 -14.17 9.68
N MET A 232 7.90 -13.13 9.12
CA MET A 232 6.73 -12.47 9.70
C MET A 232 5.40 -13.20 9.38
N ASN A 233 5.45 -14.33 8.66
CA ASN A 233 4.29 -15.11 8.19
C ASN A 233 3.24 -14.23 7.46
N PRO A 234 3.63 -13.54 6.39
CA PRO A 234 2.74 -12.67 5.66
C PRO A 234 1.78 -13.43 4.75
N ASP A 235 0.62 -12.85 4.51
CA ASP A 235 -0.33 -13.27 3.46
C ASP A 235 0.13 -12.83 2.07
N ALA A 236 0.87 -11.70 2.00
CA ALA A 236 1.49 -11.20 0.79
C ALA A 236 2.74 -10.37 1.12
N ILE A 237 3.74 -10.38 0.23
CA ILE A 237 4.90 -9.50 0.24
C ILE A 237 4.83 -8.64 -1.01
N ILE A 238 4.69 -7.32 -0.84
CA ILE A 238 4.57 -6.37 -1.95
C ILE A 238 5.83 -5.49 -1.98
N ALA A 239 6.58 -5.53 -3.10
CA ALA A 239 7.74 -4.68 -3.30
C ALA A 239 7.37 -3.42 -4.10
N CYS A 240 7.54 -2.25 -3.48
CA CYS A 240 7.36 -0.95 -4.11
C CYS A 240 8.73 -0.45 -4.58
N MET A 241 8.90 -0.33 -5.90
CA MET A 241 10.20 -0.11 -6.54
C MET A 241 10.27 1.26 -7.22
N HIS A 242 11.24 2.07 -6.82
CA HIS A 242 11.55 3.32 -7.48
C HIS A 242 12.76 3.10 -8.42
N TRP A 243 12.48 2.81 -9.71
CA TRP A 243 13.44 2.23 -10.65
C TRP A 243 13.20 2.63 -12.10
N GLY A 244 14.07 2.18 -13.00
CA GLY A 244 13.91 2.38 -14.44
C GLY A 244 14.64 3.62 -14.97
N VAL A 245 14.19 4.13 -16.11
CA VAL A 245 14.77 5.28 -16.80
C VAL A 245 13.67 6.28 -17.08
N GLU A 246 13.90 7.54 -16.67
CA GLU A 246 12.94 8.62 -16.85
C GLU A 246 12.46 8.74 -18.31
N TYR A 247 11.16 8.98 -18.48
CA TYR A 247 10.45 9.24 -19.73
C TYR A 247 10.42 8.08 -20.74
N THR A 248 10.83 6.89 -20.32
CA THR A 248 10.81 5.67 -21.15
C THR A 248 9.51 4.92 -20.93
N LEU A 249 8.72 4.72 -22.00
CA LEU A 249 7.40 4.07 -21.93
C LEU A 249 7.45 2.53 -21.84
N GLN A 250 8.64 1.95 -21.98
CA GLN A 250 8.83 0.50 -21.92
C GLN A 250 9.89 0.18 -20.86
N PRO A 251 9.65 -0.81 -20.02
CA PRO A 251 10.60 -1.19 -18.99
C PRO A 251 11.91 -1.66 -19.60
N VAL A 252 13.03 -1.16 -19.07
CA VAL A 252 14.37 -1.56 -19.49
C VAL A 252 14.69 -2.98 -19.01
N PRO A 253 15.69 -3.67 -19.63
CA PRO A 253 16.06 -5.04 -19.24
C PRO A 253 16.36 -5.19 -17.74
N ALA A 254 16.97 -4.19 -17.11
CA ALA A 254 17.28 -4.23 -15.68
C ALA A 254 16.02 -4.31 -14.80
N GLN A 255 14.93 -3.58 -15.14
CA GLN A 255 13.66 -3.69 -14.43
C GLN A 255 13.06 -5.10 -14.56
N ARG A 256 13.07 -5.67 -15.76
CA ARG A 256 12.55 -7.03 -16.02
C ARG A 256 13.32 -8.09 -15.24
N GLN A 257 14.65 -8.06 -15.30
CA GLN A 257 15.53 -8.99 -14.58
C GLN A 257 15.38 -8.87 -13.04
N LEU A 258 15.20 -7.64 -12.54
CA LEU A 258 15.00 -7.43 -11.11
C LEU A 258 13.61 -7.91 -10.67
N ALA A 259 12.56 -7.70 -11.49
CA ALA A 259 11.23 -8.23 -11.24
C ALA A 259 11.24 -9.77 -11.18
N ASP A 260 11.88 -10.42 -12.14
CA ASP A 260 11.99 -11.88 -12.16
C ASP A 260 12.74 -12.41 -10.94
N TRP A 261 13.81 -11.73 -10.54
CA TRP A 261 14.55 -12.06 -9.33
C TRP A 261 13.68 -11.88 -8.07
N LEU A 262 12.94 -10.77 -7.92
CA LEU A 262 12.06 -10.53 -6.78
C LEU A 262 10.99 -11.64 -6.65
N PHE A 263 10.35 -12.04 -7.73
CA PHE A 263 9.40 -13.16 -7.72
C PHE A 263 10.09 -14.46 -7.31
N SER A 264 11.31 -14.74 -7.82
CA SER A 264 12.08 -15.91 -7.43
C SER A 264 12.44 -15.92 -5.94
N GLN A 265 12.53 -14.75 -5.30
CA GLN A 265 12.75 -14.62 -3.87
C GLN A 265 11.45 -14.74 -3.05
N GLY A 266 10.27 -14.86 -3.68
CA GLY A 266 8.98 -15.03 -3.02
C GLY A 266 8.24 -13.71 -2.71
N VAL A 267 8.60 -12.62 -3.36
CA VAL A 267 7.75 -11.43 -3.45
C VAL A 267 6.49 -11.80 -4.23
N THR A 268 5.31 -11.40 -3.75
CA THR A 268 4.03 -11.77 -4.37
C THR A 268 3.55 -10.74 -5.39
N HIS A 269 3.77 -9.46 -5.15
CA HIS A 269 3.40 -8.39 -6.08
C HIS A 269 4.48 -7.31 -6.13
N ILE A 270 4.59 -6.62 -7.28
CA ILE A 270 5.59 -5.56 -7.51
C ILE A 270 4.89 -4.35 -8.07
N ILE A 271 5.12 -3.19 -7.45
CA ILE A 271 4.56 -1.88 -7.85
C ILE A 271 5.73 -0.93 -8.11
N GLY A 272 5.89 -0.50 -9.35
CA GLY A 272 6.98 0.38 -9.77
C GLY A 272 6.58 1.84 -9.94
N GLY A 273 7.55 2.73 -9.81
CA GLY A 273 7.51 4.18 -10.05
C GLY A 273 8.86 4.70 -10.51
N HIS A 274 9.04 6.01 -10.65
CA HIS A 274 10.23 6.75 -11.09
C HIS A 274 10.23 7.21 -12.55
N PRO A 275 9.87 6.44 -13.59
CA PRO A 275 9.96 6.92 -14.97
C PRO A 275 9.13 8.17 -15.28
N HIS A 276 8.26 8.61 -14.38
CA HIS A 276 7.32 9.73 -14.52
C HIS A 276 6.35 9.59 -15.70
N VAL A 277 6.33 8.43 -16.31
CA VAL A 277 5.39 7.99 -17.33
C VAL A 277 4.85 6.63 -16.93
N VAL A 278 3.62 6.31 -17.36
CA VAL A 278 3.11 4.96 -17.15
C VAL A 278 3.88 3.95 -18.01
N GLU A 279 4.24 2.83 -17.41
CA GLU A 279 4.80 1.68 -18.10
C GLU A 279 3.84 0.49 -18.02
N PRO A 280 4.03 -0.59 -18.79
CA PRO A 280 3.15 -1.76 -18.80
C PRO A 280 2.91 -2.36 -17.42
N MET A 281 1.77 -3.05 -17.33
CA MET A 281 1.36 -3.83 -16.18
C MET A 281 0.96 -5.23 -16.65
N GLU A 282 1.27 -6.25 -15.84
CA GLU A 282 0.92 -7.64 -16.15
C GLU A 282 0.50 -8.40 -14.90
N VAL A 283 -0.43 -9.35 -15.07
CA VAL A 283 -0.72 -10.39 -14.10
C VAL A 283 -0.06 -11.67 -14.60
N ARG A 284 0.91 -12.16 -13.85
CA ARG A 284 1.61 -13.42 -14.09
C ARG A 284 0.97 -14.54 -13.29
N THR A 285 0.95 -15.73 -13.84
CA THR A 285 0.53 -16.94 -13.11
C THR A 285 1.75 -17.84 -12.95
N ASP A 286 2.06 -18.26 -11.74
CA ASP A 286 3.15 -19.17 -11.47
C ASP A 286 2.76 -20.64 -11.72
N ALA A 287 3.71 -21.55 -11.46
CA ALA A 287 3.50 -22.97 -11.67
C ALA A 287 2.46 -23.59 -10.70
N ALA A 288 2.20 -22.95 -9.57
CA ALA A 288 1.17 -23.35 -8.60
C ALA A 288 -0.22 -22.81 -8.95
N GLY A 289 -0.32 -21.94 -9.97
CA GLY A 289 -1.54 -21.27 -10.39
C GLY A 289 -1.84 -19.98 -9.60
N ASP A 290 -0.93 -19.55 -8.73
CA ASP A 290 -1.08 -18.30 -7.99
C ASP A 290 -0.77 -17.09 -8.88
N LYS A 291 -1.54 -16.02 -8.70
CA LYS A 291 -1.46 -14.82 -9.56
C LYS A 291 -0.65 -13.72 -8.89
N HIS A 292 0.25 -13.10 -9.65
CA HIS A 292 1.18 -12.07 -9.22
C HIS A 292 1.02 -10.82 -10.09
N VAL A 293 0.88 -9.66 -9.46
CA VAL A 293 0.80 -8.38 -10.16
C VAL A 293 2.20 -7.79 -10.30
N LEU A 294 2.52 -7.33 -11.51
CA LEU A 294 3.71 -6.53 -11.80
C LEU A 294 3.29 -5.26 -12.50
N VAL A 295 3.56 -4.12 -11.88
CA VAL A 295 3.43 -2.78 -12.45
C VAL A 295 4.84 -2.22 -12.62
N TYR A 296 5.25 -1.89 -13.84
CA TYR A 296 6.59 -1.35 -14.06
C TYR A 296 6.70 0.13 -13.67
N SER A 297 5.69 0.95 -13.97
CA SER A 297 5.60 2.33 -13.48
C SER A 297 4.16 2.84 -13.44
N LEU A 298 3.80 3.46 -12.32
CA LEU A 298 2.51 4.15 -12.14
C LEU A 298 2.50 5.55 -12.78
N GLY A 299 3.65 6.13 -13.12
CA GLY A 299 3.79 7.52 -13.57
C GLY A 299 3.48 8.53 -12.47
N ASN A 300 3.20 9.78 -12.86
CA ASN A 300 2.92 10.86 -11.93
C ASN A 300 1.46 10.83 -11.46
N PHE A 301 1.22 10.70 -10.16
CA PHE A 301 -0.11 10.97 -9.63
C PHE A 301 -0.37 12.47 -9.63
N ILE A 302 0.57 13.26 -9.10
CA ILE A 302 0.53 14.73 -9.20
C ILE A 302 1.93 15.32 -9.38
N SER A 303 2.10 16.13 -10.43
CA SER A 303 3.33 16.86 -10.73
C SER A 303 3.01 18.09 -11.62
N ASN A 304 4.00 18.92 -11.88
CA ASN A 304 3.90 19.98 -12.89
C ASN A 304 4.81 19.71 -14.10
N MET A 305 5.13 18.46 -14.36
CA MET A 305 5.95 18.08 -15.51
C MET A 305 5.20 18.29 -16.83
N SER A 306 5.93 18.75 -17.86
CA SER A 306 5.36 19.10 -19.18
C SER A 306 5.89 18.29 -20.35
N LYS A 307 6.86 17.41 -20.11
CA LYS A 307 7.35 16.50 -21.14
C LYS A 307 6.21 15.58 -21.63
N PRO A 308 6.26 15.10 -22.87
CA PRO A 308 5.26 14.16 -23.37
C PRO A 308 5.06 12.99 -22.42
N ASN A 309 3.79 12.60 -22.19
CA ASN A 309 3.36 11.48 -21.35
C ASN A 309 3.62 11.63 -19.83
N THR A 310 4.16 12.76 -19.34
CA THR A 310 4.38 13.00 -17.91
C THR A 310 3.23 13.74 -17.21
N THR A 311 2.16 14.05 -17.95
CA THR A 311 1.05 14.88 -17.48
C THR A 311 -0.05 14.07 -16.77
N GLY A 312 0.28 12.88 -16.35
CA GLY A 312 -0.61 11.99 -15.62
C GLY A 312 0.06 10.68 -15.27
N GLY A 313 -0.70 9.81 -14.68
CA GLY A 313 -0.29 8.48 -14.25
C GLY A 313 -1.48 7.53 -14.21
N MET A 314 -1.36 6.50 -13.39
CA MET A 314 -2.45 5.58 -13.10
C MET A 314 -2.49 5.23 -11.62
N THR A 315 -3.68 4.91 -11.14
CA THR A 315 -3.88 4.16 -9.90
C THR A 315 -4.08 2.69 -10.22
N VAL A 316 -3.58 1.82 -9.36
CA VAL A 316 -3.78 0.36 -9.46
C VAL A 316 -4.45 -0.13 -8.19
N ARG A 317 -5.49 -0.95 -8.34
CA ARG A 317 -6.14 -1.63 -7.23
C ARG A 317 -5.72 -3.10 -7.19
N LEU A 318 -5.30 -3.56 -6.03
CA LEU A 318 -5.13 -4.95 -5.69
C LEU A 318 -6.24 -5.37 -4.73
N GLN A 319 -7.08 -6.31 -5.12
CA GLN A 319 -8.06 -6.94 -4.24
C GLN A 319 -7.59 -8.35 -3.90
N LEU A 320 -7.27 -8.56 -2.63
CA LEU A 320 -6.91 -9.87 -2.11
C LEU A 320 -8.09 -10.50 -1.40
N SER A 321 -8.22 -11.81 -1.54
CA SER A 321 -9.18 -12.63 -0.81
C SER A 321 -8.42 -13.70 -0.03
N LYS A 322 -8.83 -13.94 1.21
CA LYS A 322 -8.26 -14.98 2.08
C LYS A 322 -9.36 -15.89 2.56
N GLN A 323 -9.24 -17.17 2.25
CA GLN A 323 -10.16 -18.22 2.67
C GLN A 323 -9.38 -19.47 3.07
N HIS A 324 -9.75 -20.10 4.16
CA HIS A 324 -9.04 -21.27 4.72
C HIS A 324 -7.53 -21.04 4.90
N GLY A 325 -7.14 -19.82 5.27
CA GLY A 325 -5.73 -19.45 5.44
C GLY A 325 -4.95 -19.23 4.13
N LYS A 326 -5.55 -19.46 2.95
CA LYS A 326 -4.92 -19.19 1.65
C LYS A 326 -5.34 -17.82 1.12
N THR A 327 -4.35 -16.99 0.83
CA THR A 327 -4.53 -15.67 0.18
C THR A 327 -4.38 -15.79 -1.32
N THR A 328 -5.26 -15.14 -2.09
CA THR A 328 -5.24 -15.11 -3.54
C THR A 328 -5.51 -13.71 -4.07
N LEU A 329 -5.03 -13.41 -5.26
CA LEU A 329 -5.43 -12.21 -6.00
C LEU A 329 -6.84 -12.40 -6.56
N ALA A 330 -7.84 -11.78 -5.92
CA ALA A 330 -9.23 -11.86 -6.35
C ALA A 330 -9.48 -10.99 -7.60
N HIS A 331 -8.93 -9.77 -7.60
CA HIS A 331 -9.07 -8.85 -8.73
C HIS A 331 -7.94 -7.82 -8.75
N THR A 332 -7.62 -7.31 -9.95
CA THR A 332 -6.77 -6.13 -10.13
C THR A 332 -7.17 -5.38 -11.39
N ASP A 333 -7.13 -4.07 -11.32
CA ASP A 333 -7.39 -3.16 -12.43
C ASP A 333 -6.54 -1.90 -12.28
N TYR A 334 -6.50 -1.09 -13.34
CA TYR A 334 -5.88 0.23 -13.29
C TYR A 334 -6.87 1.29 -13.76
N SER A 335 -6.65 2.53 -13.31
CA SER A 335 -7.39 3.69 -13.79
C SER A 335 -6.42 4.81 -14.13
N LEU A 336 -6.53 5.37 -15.34
CA LEU A 336 -5.72 6.52 -15.73
C LEU A 336 -6.21 7.80 -15.04
N CYS A 337 -5.25 8.63 -14.62
CA CYS A 337 -5.51 9.97 -14.10
C CYS A 337 -4.65 11.00 -14.85
N PHE A 338 -5.19 12.21 -14.98
CA PHE A 338 -4.57 13.34 -15.67
C PHE A 338 -4.37 14.50 -14.70
N VAL A 339 -3.24 15.18 -14.77
CA VAL A 339 -2.96 16.37 -13.97
C VAL A 339 -3.32 17.62 -14.75
N SER A 340 -4.44 18.24 -14.40
CA SER A 340 -4.79 19.59 -14.86
C SER A 340 -3.89 20.61 -14.13
N ARG A 341 -3.40 21.62 -14.84
CA ARG A 341 -2.52 22.64 -14.29
C ARG A 341 -3.23 23.86 -13.74
N GLY A 342 -4.52 23.72 -13.47
CA GLY A 342 -5.32 24.78 -12.87
C GLY A 342 -5.73 25.90 -13.80
N LEU A 343 -5.49 25.78 -15.10
CA LEU A 343 -5.87 26.81 -16.08
C LEU A 343 -7.39 26.94 -16.26
N SER A 344 -8.15 25.92 -15.89
CA SER A 344 -9.59 25.85 -16.07
C SER A 344 -10.41 25.93 -14.77
N ASN A 345 -9.76 25.83 -13.60
CA ASN A 345 -10.47 25.81 -12.32
C ASN A 345 -10.71 27.20 -11.69
N GLY A 346 -10.26 28.26 -12.33
CA GLY A 346 -10.41 29.65 -11.87
C GLY A 346 -9.59 30.01 -10.62
N LYS A 347 -8.97 29.02 -9.95
CA LYS A 347 -8.15 29.20 -8.73
C LYS A 347 -6.67 29.00 -8.95
N GLY A 348 -6.26 28.57 -10.15
CA GLY A 348 -4.86 28.39 -10.52
C GLY A 348 -4.16 27.19 -9.89
N GLN A 349 -4.86 26.25 -9.21
CA GLN A 349 -4.24 25.06 -8.61
C GLN A 349 -4.23 23.86 -9.56
N SER A 350 -3.17 23.05 -9.49
CA SER A 350 -3.14 21.75 -10.14
C SER A 350 -4.17 20.81 -9.51
N MET A 351 -4.85 20.01 -10.33
CA MET A 351 -5.82 19.01 -9.88
C MET A 351 -5.58 17.68 -10.55
N VAL A 352 -5.69 16.60 -9.80
CA VAL A 352 -5.69 15.24 -10.35
C VAL A 352 -7.12 14.89 -10.76
N LEU A 353 -7.33 14.59 -12.02
CA LEU A 353 -8.62 14.29 -12.61
C LEU A 353 -8.64 12.84 -13.11
N PRO A 354 -9.72 12.07 -12.88
CA PRO A 354 -9.92 10.80 -13.58
C PRO A 354 -9.84 11.02 -15.10
N ALA A 355 -9.16 10.14 -15.83
CA ALA A 355 -9.16 10.23 -17.31
C ALA A 355 -10.56 10.09 -17.92
N SER A 356 -11.49 9.46 -17.20
CA SER A 356 -12.92 9.34 -17.53
C SER A 356 -13.69 10.65 -17.38
N MET A 357 -13.13 11.68 -16.72
CA MET A 357 -13.82 12.96 -16.50
C MET A 357 -14.13 13.66 -17.84
N PRO A 358 -15.35 14.19 -18.02
CA PRO A 358 -15.73 14.90 -19.24
C PRO A 358 -14.85 16.11 -19.51
N ASP A 359 -14.60 16.39 -20.79
CA ASP A 359 -13.72 17.48 -21.23
C ASP A 359 -14.32 18.89 -21.03
N SER A 360 -15.60 18.97 -20.67
CA SER A 360 -16.29 20.24 -20.39
C SER A 360 -15.65 21.07 -19.28
N HIS A 361 -14.87 20.42 -18.40
CA HIS A 361 -14.14 21.06 -17.30
C HIS A 361 -12.74 21.59 -17.70
N LEU A 362 -12.31 21.31 -18.94
CA LEU A 362 -10.97 21.59 -19.43
C LEU A 362 -11.02 22.68 -20.53
N ASN A 363 -10.02 23.55 -20.55
CA ASN A 363 -9.80 24.44 -21.71
C ASN A 363 -9.26 23.65 -22.91
N ALA A 364 -9.15 24.27 -24.08
CA ALA A 364 -8.74 23.61 -25.32
C ALA A 364 -7.35 23.00 -25.24
N HIS A 365 -6.40 23.67 -24.57
CA HIS A 365 -5.03 23.19 -24.40
C HIS A 365 -5.00 21.95 -23.48
N GLU A 366 -5.66 22.01 -22.31
CA GLU A 366 -5.71 20.89 -21.38
C GLU A 366 -6.39 19.66 -21.97
N ARG A 367 -7.47 19.86 -22.76
CA ARG A 367 -8.09 18.76 -23.52
C ARG A 367 -7.12 18.08 -24.46
N ALA A 368 -6.36 18.87 -25.22
CA ALA A 368 -5.37 18.32 -26.16
C ALA A 368 -4.28 17.51 -25.43
N VAL A 369 -3.75 18.02 -24.32
CA VAL A 369 -2.73 17.35 -23.50
C VAL A 369 -3.29 16.09 -22.84
N LYS A 370 -4.50 16.13 -22.25
CA LYS A 370 -5.19 14.94 -21.69
C LYS A 370 -5.36 13.85 -22.75
N HIS A 371 -5.85 14.23 -23.94
CA HIS A 371 -6.06 13.28 -25.03
C HIS A 371 -4.75 12.72 -25.59
N GLN A 372 -3.69 13.52 -25.63
CA GLN A 372 -2.35 13.04 -26.01
C GLN A 372 -1.87 11.97 -25.03
N PHE A 373 -1.88 12.27 -23.73
CA PHE A 373 -1.46 11.35 -22.67
C PHE A 373 -2.28 10.06 -22.69
N THR A 374 -3.62 10.16 -22.63
CA THR A 374 -4.49 8.99 -22.52
C THR A 374 -4.45 8.10 -23.76
N ARG A 375 -4.34 8.68 -24.97
CA ARG A 375 -4.16 7.90 -26.20
C ARG A 375 -2.83 7.18 -26.24
N ALA A 376 -1.73 7.84 -25.85
CA ALA A 376 -0.41 7.22 -25.80
C ALA A 376 -0.36 6.07 -24.78
N ALA A 377 -0.88 6.29 -23.57
CA ALA A 377 -0.96 5.28 -22.53
C ALA A 377 -1.79 4.05 -22.99
N ARG A 378 -3.02 4.27 -23.47
CA ARG A 378 -3.90 3.19 -23.94
C ARG A 378 -3.33 2.44 -25.15
N ALA A 379 -2.69 3.14 -26.11
CA ALA A 379 -2.04 2.50 -27.25
C ALA A 379 -0.84 1.63 -26.81
N MET A 380 -0.10 2.04 -25.80
CA MET A 380 0.99 1.26 -25.23
C MET A 380 0.43 0.06 -24.44
N PHE A 381 -0.56 0.26 -23.59
CA PHE A 381 -1.19 -0.80 -22.79
C PHE A 381 -1.86 -1.88 -23.66
N ALA A 382 -2.53 -1.48 -24.75
CA ALA A 382 -3.13 -2.43 -25.69
C ALA A 382 -2.12 -3.43 -26.31
N ARG A 383 -0.83 -3.05 -26.38
CA ARG A 383 0.24 -3.90 -26.92
C ARG A 383 1.01 -4.65 -25.85
N SER A 384 1.09 -4.10 -24.63
CA SER A 384 2.08 -4.52 -23.64
C SER A 384 1.49 -5.02 -22.34
N ASN A 385 0.27 -4.59 -21.93
CA ASN A 385 -0.39 -5.09 -20.75
C ASN A 385 -0.85 -6.54 -20.96
N LYS A 386 -0.80 -7.34 -19.86
CA LYS A 386 -1.25 -8.73 -19.89
C LYS A 386 -2.20 -9.01 -18.74
N ASN A 387 -3.38 -9.54 -19.07
CA ASN A 387 -4.38 -10.01 -18.11
C ASN A 387 -4.85 -8.92 -17.11
N VAL A 388 -4.92 -7.66 -17.55
CA VAL A 388 -5.38 -6.53 -16.76
C VAL A 388 -6.12 -5.53 -17.63
N HIS A 389 -7.13 -4.86 -17.07
CA HIS A 389 -8.02 -3.95 -17.80
C HIS A 389 -8.10 -2.57 -17.14
N GLU A 390 -8.36 -1.54 -17.96
CA GLU A 390 -8.65 -0.19 -17.49
C GLU A 390 -10.04 -0.16 -16.87
N ARG A 391 -10.13 0.38 -15.65
CA ARG A 391 -11.39 0.69 -14.98
C ARG A 391 -11.63 2.20 -15.05
N GLN A 392 -12.86 2.58 -15.36
CA GLN A 392 -13.27 3.97 -15.30
C GLN A 392 -13.61 4.35 -13.86
N ILE A 393 -12.99 5.41 -13.34
CA ILE A 393 -13.32 5.97 -12.04
C ILE A 393 -14.71 6.64 -12.14
N PRO A 394 -15.67 6.27 -11.28
CA PRO A 394 -16.92 6.99 -11.20
C PRO A 394 -16.69 8.47 -10.83
N LEU A 395 -17.38 9.37 -11.46
CA LEU A 395 -17.28 10.78 -11.08
C LEU A 395 -17.89 11.00 -9.69
N PRO A 396 -17.30 11.92 -8.89
CA PRO A 396 -17.86 12.27 -7.59
C PRO A 396 -19.31 12.68 -7.74
N THR A 397 -20.16 12.15 -6.86
CA THR A 397 -21.57 12.55 -6.82
C THR A 397 -21.62 13.98 -6.33
N VAL A 398 -21.96 14.91 -7.23
CA VAL A 398 -22.21 16.30 -6.83
C VAL A 398 -23.44 16.29 -5.94
N LYS A 399 -23.26 16.28 -4.62
CA LYS A 399 -24.35 16.62 -3.73
C LYS A 399 -24.75 18.06 -4.07
N LYS A 400 -25.95 18.21 -4.64
CA LYS A 400 -26.56 19.52 -4.92
C LYS A 400 -26.81 20.28 -3.62
#